data_c24eb81ab6ab1263aa18bccd4c6cd4b2
#
_entry.id   c24eb81ab6ab1263aa18bccd4c6cd4b2
#
_cell.length_a   1.000
_cell.length_b   1.000
_cell.length_c   1.000
_cell.angle_alpha   90.00
_cell.angle_beta   90.00
_cell.angle_gamma   90.00
#
_symmetry.space_group_name_H-M   'P 1'
#
loop_
_entity.id
_entity.type
_entity.pdbx_description
1 polymer ?
#
loop_
_entity_poly.entity_id
_entity_poly.type
_entity_poly.pdbx_seq_one_letter_code
_entity_poly.pdbx_strand_id
1 'polypeptide(L)'
;KDYTVIDSSNAVSHEIPARLTKELRSSVFMLGSVLSRFKKAKISYPGGCDIGLRPIDLHLSGLKRLGVEIIEENGYITCEAKNLVGADILLDFPSVGATENIILAAVKANGITVIRNAAKEPEIVDL
;
A
#
# COMPACT_ATOMS: atom_id res chain seq x y z
N LYS A 1 -25.67 -15.84 13.20
CA LYS A 1 -24.40 -15.68 12.44
C LYS A 1 -23.90 -14.27 12.71
N ASP A 2 -22.75 -14.15 13.34
CA ASP A 2 -22.11 -12.88 13.57
C ASP A 2 -21.49 -12.42 12.24
N TYR A 3 -21.71 -11.18 11.88
CA TYR A 3 -21.11 -10.56 10.70
C TYR A 3 -20.64 -9.15 11.03
N THR A 4 -19.57 -8.72 10.40
CA THR A 4 -19.03 -7.37 10.50
C THR A 4 -19.47 -6.57 9.27
N VAL A 5 -20.02 -5.38 9.50
CA VAL A 5 -20.36 -4.43 8.42
C VAL A 5 -19.28 -3.36 8.35
N ILE A 6 -18.69 -3.19 7.17
CA ILE A 6 -17.72 -2.13 6.90
C ILE A 6 -18.31 -1.22 5.83
N ASP A 7 -18.58 0.03 6.19
CA ASP A 7 -19.02 1.06 5.27
C ASP A 7 -17.96 2.16 5.12
N SER A 8 -17.32 2.20 3.97
CA SER A 8 -16.31 3.20 3.63
C SER A 8 -16.83 4.31 2.71
N SER A 9 -18.13 4.40 2.48
CA SER A 9 -18.73 5.39 1.57
C SER A 9 -18.37 6.82 1.92
N ASN A 10 -18.28 7.13 3.21
CA ASN A 10 -17.97 8.44 3.76
C ASN A 10 -16.46 8.71 3.97
N ALA A 11 -15.58 7.82 3.52
CA ALA A 11 -14.15 8.07 3.60
C ALA A 11 -13.74 9.17 2.59
N VAL A 12 -13.24 10.30 3.10
CA VAL A 12 -12.92 11.50 2.31
C VAL A 12 -11.46 11.93 2.43
N SER A 13 -10.69 11.33 3.34
CA SER A 13 -9.28 11.72 3.57
C SER A 13 -8.32 10.81 2.84
N HIS A 14 -7.31 11.42 2.23
CA HIS A 14 -6.14 10.73 1.68
C HIS A 14 -4.94 10.75 2.64
N GLU A 15 -5.07 11.39 3.79
CA GLU A 15 -4.04 11.41 4.84
C GLU A 15 -4.37 10.38 5.93
N ILE A 16 -3.38 9.53 6.22
CA ILE A 16 -3.47 8.56 7.29
C ILE A 16 -2.91 9.21 8.56
N PRO A 17 -3.70 9.34 9.64
CA PRO A 17 -3.27 10.04 10.84
C PRO A 17 -1.98 9.45 11.44
N ALA A 18 -0.98 10.31 11.68
CA ALA A 18 0.34 9.88 12.19
C ALA A 18 0.25 9.12 13.52
N ARG A 19 -0.73 9.43 14.37
CA ARG A 19 -0.96 8.70 15.61
C ARG A 19 -1.24 7.22 15.32
N LEU A 20 -2.14 6.94 14.39
CA LEU A 20 -2.52 5.56 14.03
C LEU A 20 -1.38 4.82 13.35
N THR A 21 -0.61 5.51 12.50
CA THR A 21 0.54 4.91 11.82
C THR A 21 1.63 4.46 12.79
N LYS A 22 1.85 5.23 13.85
CA LYS A 22 2.83 4.88 14.89
C LYS A 22 2.39 3.71 15.77
N GLU A 23 1.08 3.60 16.01
CA GLU A 23 0.51 2.52 16.82
C GLU A 23 0.46 1.19 16.05
N LEU A 24 0.22 1.25 14.74
CA LEU A 24 -0.04 0.06 13.94
C LEU A 24 0.80 0.08 12.65
N ARG A 25 1.82 -0.79 12.60
CA ARG A 25 2.70 -0.90 11.43
C ARG A 25 1.97 -1.26 10.14
N SER A 26 0.95 -2.10 10.22
CA SER A 26 0.12 -2.48 9.06
C SER A 26 -0.58 -1.29 8.39
N SER A 27 -0.52 -0.10 9.00
CA SER A 27 -1.00 1.14 8.38
C SER A 27 -0.35 1.42 7.03
N VAL A 28 0.84 0.86 6.75
CA VAL A 28 1.50 0.99 5.44
C VAL A 28 0.66 0.40 4.30
N PHE A 29 -0.18 -0.60 4.57
CA PHE A 29 -1.07 -1.20 3.57
C PHE A 29 -2.17 -0.23 3.11
N MET A 30 -2.46 0.77 3.92
CA MET A 30 -3.39 1.83 3.54
C MET A 30 -2.91 2.64 2.34
N LEU A 31 -1.60 2.66 2.05
CA LEU A 31 -1.08 3.37 0.88
C LEU A 31 -1.73 2.87 -0.41
N GLY A 32 -1.77 1.57 -0.64
CA GLY A 32 -2.35 0.97 -1.84
C GLY A 32 -3.84 1.27 -1.97
N SER A 33 -4.61 1.04 -0.92
CA SER A 33 -6.06 1.26 -0.92
C SER A 33 -6.43 2.74 -1.07
N VAL A 34 -5.73 3.64 -0.37
CA VAL A 34 -5.97 5.08 -0.43
C VAL A 34 -5.57 5.65 -1.79
N LEU A 35 -4.42 5.23 -2.35
CA LEU A 35 -4.00 5.59 -3.72
C LEU A 35 -5.01 5.12 -4.77
N SER A 36 -5.48 3.89 -4.66
CA SER A 36 -6.49 3.34 -5.55
C SER A 36 -7.74 4.23 -5.59
N ARG A 37 -8.18 4.71 -4.43
CA ARG A 37 -9.39 5.51 -4.30
C ARG A 37 -9.20 6.99 -4.64
N PHE A 38 -8.16 7.62 -4.09
CA PHE A 38 -7.99 9.08 -4.12
C PHE A 38 -6.90 9.57 -5.07
N LYS A 39 -6.11 8.66 -5.67
CA LYS A 39 -4.91 8.96 -6.47
C LYS A 39 -3.83 9.74 -5.69
N LYS A 40 -4.03 9.90 -4.40
CA LYS A 40 -3.12 10.55 -3.48
C LYS A 40 -3.17 9.85 -2.13
N ALA A 41 -2.03 9.71 -1.48
CA ALA A 41 -1.95 9.19 -0.12
C ALA A 41 -0.80 9.86 0.63
N LYS A 42 -0.99 10.12 1.92
CA LYS A 42 0.06 10.64 2.80
C LYS A 42 0.05 9.87 4.11
N ILE A 43 1.20 9.38 4.49
CA ILE A 43 1.40 8.62 5.71
C ILE A 43 2.68 9.06 6.40
N SER A 44 2.72 9.07 7.73
CA SER A 44 3.99 9.14 8.44
C SER A 44 4.73 7.81 8.33
N TYR A 45 6.06 7.83 8.44
CA TYR A 45 6.79 6.57 8.55
C TYR A 45 6.17 5.70 9.65
N PRO A 46 5.89 4.42 9.37
CA PRO A 46 5.31 3.53 10.36
C PRO A 46 6.27 3.39 11.55
N GLY A 47 5.72 3.37 12.75
CA GLY A 47 6.48 3.14 13.97
C GLY A 47 7.26 1.84 13.92
N GLY A 48 8.35 1.76 14.68
CA GLY A 48 9.12 0.54 14.83
C GLY A 48 8.28 -0.56 15.48
N CYS A 49 8.46 -1.78 15.02
CA CYS A 49 8.04 -2.94 15.76
C CYS A 49 9.25 -3.40 16.60
N ASP A 50 9.04 -3.86 17.82
CA ASP A 50 10.10 -4.40 18.69
C ASP A 50 10.88 -5.57 18.07
N ILE A 51 10.40 -6.09 16.94
CA ILE A 51 10.97 -7.20 16.17
C ILE A 51 12.08 -6.73 15.19
N GLY A 52 12.33 -5.42 15.05
CA GLY A 52 13.42 -4.86 14.22
C GLY A 52 12.97 -4.01 13.02
N LEU A 53 13.96 -3.46 12.32
CA LEU A 53 13.77 -2.66 11.11
C LEU A 53 13.18 -3.54 9.99
N ARG A 54 12.01 -3.17 9.52
CA ARG A 54 11.39 -3.77 8.33
C ARG A 54 11.24 -2.69 7.28
N PRO A 55 12.15 -2.63 6.31
CA PRO A 55 12.10 -1.63 5.24
C PRO A 55 10.79 -1.74 4.47
N ILE A 56 10.28 -0.59 4.04
CA ILE A 56 9.07 -0.49 3.21
C ILE A 56 9.44 -0.29 1.72
N ASP A 57 10.71 -0.44 1.39
CA ASP A 57 11.26 -0.18 0.05
C ASP A 57 10.55 -0.98 -1.04
N LEU A 58 10.22 -2.26 -0.77
CA LEU A 58 9.47 -3.09 -1.72
C LEU A 58 8.06 -2.56 -1.98
N HIS A 59 7.40 -2.02 -0.95
CA HIS A 59 6.09 -1.37 -1.11
C HIS A 59 6.22 -0.16 -2.04
N LEU A 60 7.16 0.74 -1.74
CA LEU A 60 7.36 1.96 -2.49
C LEU A 60 7.82 1.69 -3.93
N SER A 61 8.74 0.72 -4.11
CA SER A 61 9.21 0.29 -5.43
C SER A 61 8.05 -0.23 -6.29
N GLY A 62 7.21 -1.10 -5.74
CA GLY A 62 6.04 -1.61 -6.43
C GLY A 62 5.05 -0.51 -6.82
N LEU A 63 4.77 0.42 -5.92
CA LEU A 63 3.89 1.56 -6.21
C LEU A 63 4.46 2.47 -7.29
N LYS A 64 5.77 2.74 -7.29
CA LYS A 64 6.45 3.50 -8.36
C LYS A 64 6.26 2.85 -9.73
N ARG A 65 6.30 1.52 -9.81
CA ARG A 65 6.05 0.78 -11.06
C ARG A 65 4.64 0.98 -11.61
N LEU A 66 3.66 1.22 -10.74
CA LEU A 66 2.28 1.55 -11.12
C LEU A 66 2.09 3.03 -11.52
N GLY A 67 3.18 3.82 -11.61
CA GLY A 67 3.14 5.23 -12.01
C GLY A 67 2.92 6.19 -10.85
N VAL A 68 3.20 5.78 -9.61
CA VAL A 68 3.09 6.63 -8.43
C VAL A 68 4.37 7.45 -8.25
N GLU A 69 4.23 8.77 -8.13
CA GLU A 69 5.27 9.67 -7.66
C GLU A 69 5.32 9.63 -6.14
N ILE A 70 6.51 9.45 -5.56
CA ILE A 70 6.70 9.32 -4.12
C ILE A 70 7.73 10.33 -3.66
N ILE A 71 7.35 11.11 -2.65
CA ILE A 71 8.19 12.10 -1.97
C ILE A 71 8.29 11.69 -0.51
N GLU A 72 9.53 11.57 -0.04
CA GLU A 72 9.85 11.19 1.34
C GLU A 72 10.54 12.38 2.02
N GLU A 73 9.82 13.09 2.87
CA GLU A 73 10.34 14.27 3.56
C GLU A 73 9.70 14.47 4.93
N ASN A 74 10.45 15.08 5.85
CA ASN A 74 9.98 15.46 7.18
C ASN A 74 9.29 14.33 7.96
N GLY A 75 9.70 13.08 7.76
CA GLY A 75 9.11 11.91 8.41
C GLY A 75 7.78 11.45 7.82
N TYR A 76 7.43 11.94 6.64
CA TYR A 76 6.24 11.55 5.88
C TYR A 76 6.60 10.98 4.51
N ILE A 77 5.71 10.13 4.03
CA ILE A 77 5.69 9.60 2.68
C ILE A 77 4.43 10.14 2.01
N THR A 78 4.61 10.91 0.96
CA THR A 78 3.53 11.42 0.12
C THR A 78 3.58 10.71 -1.22
N CYS A 79 2.46 10.11 -1.61
CA CYS A 79 2.30 9.36 -2.85
C CYS A 79 1.23 10.04 -3.70
N GLU A 80 1.49 10.24 -4.98
CA GLU A 80 0.53 10.84 -5.91
C GLU A 80 0.63 10.17 -7.29
N ALA A 81 -0.51 9.94 -7.93
CA ALA A 81 -0.56 9.40 -9.28
C ALA A 81 -1.66 10.08 -10.10
N LYS A 82 -1.32 10.61 -11.26
CA LYS A 82 -2.33 11.09 -12.22
C LYS A 82 -3.21 9.92 -12.66
N ASN A 83 -2.57 8.84 -13.07
CA ASN A 83 -3.21 7.58 -13.43
C ASN A 83 -2.37 6.42 -12.89
N LEU A 84 -3.04 5.45 -12.30
CA LEU A 84 -2.41 4.17 -12.00
C LEU A 84 -2.43 3.32 -13.27
N VAL A 85 -1.30 2.78 -13.66
CA VAL A 85 -1.13 1.99 -14.87
C VAL A 85 -0.59 0.62 -14.52
N GLY A 86 -1.17 -0.41 -15.12
CA GLY A 86 -0.72 -1.78 -14.94
C GLY A 86 0.74 -1.96 -15.37
N ALA A 87 1.48 -2.78 -14.65
CA ALA A 87 2.91 -2.98 -14.88
C ALA A 87 3.35 -4.42 -14.56
N ASP A 88 4.47 -4.82 -15.14
CA ASP A 88 5.19 -6.05 -14.74
C ASP A 88 6.14 -5.69 -13.60
N ILE A 89 5.89 -6.21 -12.41
CA ILE A 89 6.59 -5.87 -11.17
C ILE A 89 7.27 -7.11 -10.63
N LEU A 90 8.61 -7.09 -10.59
CA LEU A 90 9.40 -8.14 -9.96
C LEU A 90 9.77 -7.70 -8.54
N LEU A 91 9.41 -8.49 -7.54
CA LEU A 91 9.85 -8.31 -6.16
C LEU A 91 11.18 -9.04 -5.93
N ASP A 92 12.13 -8.37 -5.29
CA ASP A 92 13.45 -8.95 -4.97
C ASP A 92 13.34 -10.16 -4.04
N PHE A 93 12.34 -10.16 -3.15
CA PHE A 93 11.93 -11.33 -2.40
C PHE A 93 10.40 -11.33 -2.15
N PRO A 94 9.79 -12.50 -1.85
CA PRO A 94 8.36 -12.61 -1.64
C PRO A 94 7.95 -11.95 -0.31
N SER A 95 7.52 -10.69 -0.39
CA SER A 95 7.02 -9.93 0.75
C SER A 95 5.50 -9.93 0.74
N VAL A 96 4.88 -10.47 1.80
CA VAL A 96 3.41 -10.47 1.98
C VAL A 96 2.89 -9.05 1.89
N GLY A 97 3.40 -8.15 2.73
CA GLY A 97 2.89 -6.78 2.79
C GLY A 97 3.08 -5.98 1.51
N ALA A 98 4.21 -6.14 0.81
CA ALA A 98 4.40 -5.47 -0.48
C ALA A 98 3.45 -6.02 -1.54
N THR A 99 3.24 -7.34 -1.57
CA THR A 99 2.31 -7.99 -2.49
C THR A 99 0.89 -7.46 -2.28
N GLU A 100 0.39 -7.47 -1.05
CA GLU A 100 -0.94 -6.95 -0.69
C GLU A 100 -1.09 -5.47 -1.09
N ASN A 101 -0.12 -4.64 -0.74
CA ASN A 101 -0.17 -3.21 -1.00
C ASN A 101 -0.21 -2.90 -2.51
N ILE A 102 0.57 -3.64 -3.31
CA ILE A 102 0.56 -3.53 -4.77
C ILE A 102 -0.78 -4.00 -5.34
N ILE A 103 -1.32 -5.11 -4.87
CA ILE A 103 -2.65 -5.60 -5.28
C ILE A 103 -3.71 -4.54 -5.02
N LEU A 104 -3.77 -3.99 -3.80
CA LEU A 104 -4.73 -2.95 -3.42
C LEU A 104 -4.63 -1.69 -4.28
N ALA A 105 -3.41 -1.27 -4.66
CA ALA A 105 -3.21 -0.15 -5.56
C ALA A 105 -3.64 -0.49 -7.00
N ALA A 106 -3.34 -1.71 -7.46
CA ALA A 106 -3.57 -2.15 -8.83
C ALA A 106 -5.07 -2.32 -9.18
N VAL A 107 -5.96 -2.48 -8.19
CA VAL A 107 -7.42 -2.62 -8.41
C VAL A 107 -8.01 -1.51 -9.31
N LYS A 108 -7.45 -0.31 -9.26
CA LYS A 108 -7.88 0.84 -10.09
C LYS A 108 -6.84 1.24 -11.14
N ALA A 109 -5.84 0.40 -11.41
CA ALA A 109 -4.88 0.64 -12.46
C ALA A 109 -5.48 0.30 -13.84
N ASN A 110 -5.11 1.10 -14.84
CA ASN A 110 -5.47 0.82 -16.22
C ASN A 110 -4.53 -0.22 -16.81
N GLY A 111 -5.08 -1.29 -17.38
CA GLY A 111 -4.34 -2.39 -17.97
C GLY A 111 -4.07 -3.53 -16.99
N ILE A 112 -3.11 -4.39 -17.31
CA ILE A 112 -2.79 -5.60 -16.56
C ILE A 112 -1.60 -5.34 -15.65
N THR A 113 -1.70 -5.76 -14.39
CA THR A 113 -0.57 -5.80 -13.46
C THR A 113 -0.15 -7.26 -13.25
N VAL A 114 1.13 -7.52 -13.41
CA VAL A 114 1.75 -8.82 -13.12
C VAL A 114 2.75 -8.63 -11.99
N ILE A 115 2.60 -9.37 -10.90
CA ILE A 115 3.54 -9.35 -9.78
C ILE A 115 4.32 -10.65 -9.80
N ARG A 116 5.61 -10.56 -10.11
CA ARG A 116 6.53 -11.71 -10.12
C ARG A 116 7.20 -11.85 -8.76
N ASN A 117 7.44 -13.08 -8.36
CA ASN A 117 7.97 -13.42 -7.05
C ASN A 117 7.08 -12.89 -5.90
N ALA A 118 5.77 -12.87 -6.14
CA ALA A 118 4.78 -12.51 -5.13
C ALA A 118 4.79 -13.50 -3.95
N ALA A 119 4.38 -13.02 -2.79
CA ALA A 119 4.10 -13.89 -1.65
C ALA A 119 2.95 -14.87 -2.00
N LYS A 120 2.93 -16.04 -1.36
CA LYS A 120 1.99 -17.13 -1.66
C LYS A 120 1.21 -17.61 -0.44
N GLU A 121 1.24 -16.84 0.63
CA GLU A 121 0.50 -17.12 1.84
C GLU A 121 -1.01 -17.12 1.54
N PRO A 122 -1.81 -17.89 2.31
CA PRO A 122 -3.25 -18.03 2.05
C PRO A 122 -4.00 -16.71 1.95
N GLU A 123 -3.64 -15.72 2.76
CA GLU A 123 -4.24 -14.39 2.77
C GLU A 123 -4.06 -13.62 1.45
N ILE A 124 -2.98 -13.89 0.72
CA ILE A 124 -2.76 -13.30 -0.62
C ILE A 124 -3.75 -13.86 -1.64
N VAL A 125 -4.10 -15.13 -1.50
CA VAL A 125 -5.06 -15.80 -2.39
C VAL A 125 -6.48 -15.34 -2.08
N ASP A 126 -6.76 -15.06 -0.82
CA ASP A 126 -8.08 -14.60 -0.36
C ASP A 126 -8.34 -13.14 -0.73
N LEU A 127 -7.29 -12.31 -0.82
CA LEU A 127 -7.36 -10.90 -1.20
C LEU A 127 -7.72 -10.73 -2.68
#